data_d4458c8180210572eadd602317ed93f6
#
_entry.id   d4458c8180210572eadd602317ed93f6
#
_cell.length_a   1.000
_cell.length_b   1.000
_cell.length_c   1.000
_cell.angle_alpha   90.00
_cell.angle_beta   90.00
_cell.angle_gamma   90.00
#
_symmetry.space_group_name_H-M   'P 1'
#
loop_
_entity.id
_entity.type
_entity.pdbx_description
1 polymer ?
#
loop_
_entity_poly.entity_id
_entity_poly.type
_entity_poly.pdbx_seq_one_letter_code
_entity_poly.pdbx_strand_id
1 'polypeptide(L)'
;AAVMFAATLLSRIFLATPTKSLPEDLVVVGRAVGLSLPVAIWFWLFYIALEPYLRRLWPEVLISWSRLVAGGWKDPLVGLHVAVGGLAGILCSVIAYAHRLSAPLIGVPPGVPWIDPERGVLVLGGPVPALGVAFGILPYAARFGVAFLLALVILMLIFRKRWLAATIYAAVQTTLWMLSRGDSPASWIFMAAVASISTLVVVRLGLLGLVSGVLFFIATSTYS
;
A
#
# COMPACT_ATOMS: atom_id res chain seq x y z
N ALA A 1 8.02 9.16 -10.11
CA ALA A 1 8.27 8.10 -11.09
C ALA A 1 9.66 7.48 -10.91
N ALA A 2 10.76 8.27 -10.89
CA ALA A 2 12.13 7.74 -10.80
C ALA A 2 12.36 6.86 -9.56
N VAL A 3 11.90 7.28 -8.38
CA VAL A 3 12.00 6.50 -7.14
C VAL A 3 11.23 5.17 -7.26
N MET A 4 10.05 5.18 -7.87
CA MET A 4 9.25 3.96 -8.09
C MET A 4 9.94 3.01 -9.07
N PHE A 5 10.53 3.55 -10.13
CA PHE A 5 11.36 2.77 -11.05
C PHE A 5 12.53 2.12 -10.33
N ALA A 6 13.35 2.92 -9.62
CA ALA A 6 14.52 2.42 -8.92
C ALA A 6 14.17 1.36 -7.86
N ALA A 7 13.14 1.60 -7.04
CA ALA A 7 12.71 0.65 -6.03
C ALA A 7 12.22 -0.67 -6.66
N THR A 8 11.43 -0.60 -7.74
CA THR A 8 10.97 -1.81 -8.44
C THR A 8 12.12 -2.55 -9.11
N LEU A 9 13.05 -1.83 -9.72
CA LEU A 9 14.23 -2.41 -10.36
C LEU A 9 15.11 -3.14 -9.33
N LEU A 10 15.42 -2.48 -8.21
CA LEU A 10 16.21 -3.09 -7.13
C LEU A 10 15.49 -4.32 -6.56
N SER A 11 14.19 -4.23 -6.31
CA SER A 11 13.40 -5.39 -5.86
C SER A 11 13.59 -6.60 -6.79
N ARG A 12 13.48 -6.37 -8.09
CA ARG A 12 13.59 -7.46 -9.07
C ARG A 12 14.99 -8.01 -9.21
N ILE A 13 16.02 -7.16 -9.10
CA ILE A 13 17.42 -7.60 -9.13
C ILE A 13 17.75 -8.47 -7.91
N PHE A 14 17.33 -8.03 -6.71
CA PHE A 14 17.56 -8.78 -5.46
C PHE A 14 16.75 -10.08 -5.36
N LEU A 15 15.60 -10.16 -6.04
CA LEU A 15 14.78 -11.37 -6.13
C LEU A 15 15.18 -12.30 -7.28
N ALA A 16 16.06 -11.85 -8.17
CA ALA A 16 16.55 -12.68 -9.25
C ALA A 16 17.47 -13.78 -8.72
N THR A 17 17.31 -14.99 -9.23
CA THR A 17 18.25 -16.08 -8.96
C THR A 17 19.53 -15.85 -9.76
N PRO A 18 20.72 -15.99 -9.14
CA PRO A 18 21.98 -15.91 -9.86
C PRO A 18 22.02 -16.94 -11.00
N THR A 19 22.42 -16.50 -12.17
CA THR A 19 22.57 -17.40 -13.33
C THR A 19 24.03 -17.80 -13.49
N LYS A 20 24.29 -18.80 -14.34
CA LYS A 20 25.63 -19.33 -14.55
C LYS A 20 26.35 -18.69 -15.74
N SER A 21 25.71 -17.77 -16.46
CA SER A 21 26.27 -17.18 -17.68
C SER A 21 25.90 -15.69 -17.83
N LEU A 22 26.87 -14.92 -18.35
CA LEU A 22 26.66 -13.48 -18.65
C LEU A 22 25.46 -13.21 -19.58
N PRO A 23 25.19 -13.98 -20.64
CA PRO A 23 24.00 -13.76 -21.46
C PRO A 23 22.68 -13.90 -20.69
N GLU A 24 22.59 -14.86 -19.79
CA GLU A 24 21.39 -15.04 -18.94
C GLU A 24 21.23 -13.90 -17.94
N ASP A 25 22.30 -13.40 -17.34
CA ASP A 25 22.26 -12.24 -16.44
C ASP A 25 21.77 -10.97 -17.17
N LEU A 26 22.19 -10.76 -18.43
CA LEU A 26 21.70 -9.65 -19.25
C LEU A 26 20.20 -9.77 -19.53
N VAL A 27 19.69 -10.98 -19.78
CA VAL A 27 18.26 -11.22 -19.95
C VAL A 27 17.50 -10.93 -18.64
N VAL A 28 18.03 -11.33 -17.49
CA VAL A 28 17.43 -11.04 -16.17
C VAL A 28 17.33 -9.52 -15.93
N VAL A 29 18.42 -8.79 -16.18
CA VAL A 29 18.45 -7.32 -16.03
C VAL A 29 17.49 -6.66 -17.02
N GLY A 30 17.50 -7.06 -18.29
CA GLY A 30 16.59 -6.57 -19.32
C GLY A 30 15.12 -6.77 -18.93
N ARG A 31 14.78 -7.95 -18.40
CA ARG A 31 13.45 -8.27 -17.88
C ARG A 31 13.10 -7.41 -16.65
N ALA A 32 14.02 -7.21 -15.73
CA ALA A 32 13.82 -6.37 -14.56
C ALA A 32 13.52 -4.92 -14.95
N VAL A 33 14.27 -4.35 -15.90
CA VAL A 33 14.03 -3.01 -16.46
C VAL A 33 12.67 -2.96 -17.15
N GLY A 34 12.39 -3.90 -18.07
CA GLY A 34 11.15 -3.95 -18.83
C GLY A 34 9.90 -4.05 -17.95
N LEU A 35 9.98 -4.75 -16.82
CA LEU A 35 8.87 -4.87 -15.88
C LEU A 35 8.78 -3.69 -14.90
N SER A 36 9.86 -2.93 -14.70
CA SER A 36 9.87 -1.76 -13.81
C SER A 36 9.38 -0.50 -14.49
N LEU A 37 9.58 -0.36 -15.80
CA LEU A 37 9.11 0.77 -16.60
C LEU A 37 7.58 0.97 -16.55
N PRO A 38 6.74 -0.06 -16.79
CA PRO A 38 5.30 0.08 -16.71
C PRO A 38 4.82 0.57 -15.33
N VAL A 39 5.45 0.12 -14.24
CA VAL A 39 5.11 0.57 -12.88
C VAL A 39 5.38 2.06 -12.71
N ALA A 40 6.52 2.54 -13.19
CA ALA A 40 6.88 3.95 -13.12
C ALA A 40 5.97 4.83 -14.00
N ILE A 41 5.66 4.37 -15.22
CA ILE A 41 4.78 5.05 -16.17
C ILE A 41 3.36 5.11 -15.60
N TRP A 42 2.85 4.00 -15.08
CA TRP A 42 1.53 3.92 -14.44
C TRP A 42 1.42 4.94 -13.29
N PHE A 43 2.39 4.95 -12.37
CA PHE A 43 2.42 5.89 -11.26
C PHE A 43 2.46 7.34 -11.72
N TRP A 44 3.25 7.65 -12.76
CA TRP A 44 3.37 8.99 -13.33
C TRP A 44 2.06 9.45 -13.98
N LEU A 45 1.44 8.60 -14.79
CA LEU A 45 0.17 8.91 -15.46
C LEU A 45 -0.95 9.16 -14.46
N PHE A 46 -1.10 8.29 -13.46
CA PHE A 46 -2.12 8.47 -12.43
C PHE A 46 -1.88 9.72 -11.58
N TYR A 47 -0.63 10.00 -11.25
CA TYR A 47 -0.29 11.21 -10.51
C TYR A 47 -0.66 12.47 -11.28
N ILE A 48 -0.27 12.58 -12.55
CA ILE A 48 -0.61 13.73 -13.41
C ILE A 48 -2.12 13.85 -13.60
N ALA A 49 -2.82 12.73 -13.82
CA ALA A 49 -4.26 12.74 -13.99
C ALA A 49 -5.00 13.19 -12.72
N LEU A 50 -4.53 12.79 -11.53
CA LEU A 50 -5.16 13.12 -10.25
C LEU A 50 -4.82 14.53 -9.75
N GLU A 51 -3.62 15.02 -10.02
CA GLU A 51 -3.11 16.28 -9.46
C GLU A 51 -4.06 17.48 -9.67
N PRO A 52 -4.62 17.76 -10.89
CA PRO A 52 -5.50 18.91 -11.09
C PRO A 52 -6.81 18.79 -10.31
N TYR A 53 -7.36 17.58 -10.19
CA TYR A 53 -8.58 17.35 -9.41
C TYR A 53 -8.34 17.51 -7.91
N LEU A 54 -7.24 16.98 -7.40
CA LEU A 54 -6.88 17.09 -5.99
C LEU A 54 -6.58 18.54 -5.60
N ARG A 55 -5.86 19.30 -6.42
CA ARG A 55 -5.59 20.71 -6.18
C ARG A 55 -6.87 21.55 -6.13
N ARG A 56 -7.91 21.16 -6.87
CA ARG A 56 -9.21 21.85 -6.92
C ARG A 56 -10.15 21.44 -5.79
N LEU A 57 -10.24 20.14 -5.49
CA LEU A 57 -11.23 19.58 -4.57
C LEU A 57 -10.70 19.46 -3.15
N TRP A 58 -9.39 19.18 -3.02
CA TRP A 58 -8.79 18.83 -1.74
C TRP A 58 -7.27 19.11 -1.72
N PRO A 59 -6.84 20.37 -1.77
CA PRO A 59 -5.43 20.76 -1.87
C PRO A 59 -4.59 20.23 -0.69
N GLU A 60 -5.19 20.11 0.49
CA GLU A 60 -4.52 19.70 1.72
C GLU A 60 -3.95 18.27 1.66
N VAL A 61 -4.57 17.40 0.85
CA VAL A 61 -4.22 15.96 0.76
C VAL A 61 -2.82 15.73 0.17
N LEU A 62 -2.33 16.68 -0.64
CA LEU A 62 -1.03 16.59 -1.30
C LEU A 62 0.09 17.40 -0.63
N ILE A 63 -0.19 18.22 0.41
CA ILE A 63 0.79 19.14 0.98
C ILE A 63 2.03 18.40 1.47
N SER A 64 1.87 17.42 2.33
CA SER A 64 3.00 16.64 2.87
C SER A 64 3.71 15.81 1.80
N TRP A 65 2.95 15.27 0.84
CA TRP A 65 3.51 14.54 -0.29
C TRP A 65 4.36 15.43 -1.19
N SER A 66 3.87 16.62 -1.56
CA SER A 66 4.61 17.57 -2.40
C SER A 66 5.86 18.09 -1.70
N ARG A 67 5.82 18.36 -0.38
CA ARG A 67 6.99 18.71 0.42
C ARG A 67 8.05 17.62 0.43
N LEU A 68 7.63 16.34 0.61
CA LEU A 68 8.55 15.21 0.53
C LEU A 68 9.22 15.11 -0.83
N VAL A 69 8.45 15.21 -1.92
CA VAL A 69 8.97 15.12 -3.29
C VAL A 69 9.89 16.31 -3.63
N ALA A 70 9.63 17.49 -3.04
CA ALA A 70 10.50 18.67 -3.16
C ALA A 70 11.79 18.60 -2.31
N GLY A 71 12.03 17.48 -1.61
CA GLY A 71 13.23 17.29 -0.78
C GLY A 71 13.08 17.72 0.68
N GLY A 72 11.88 18.04 1.13
CA GLY A 72 11.57 18.45 2.51
C GLY A 72 11.56 17.29 3.51
N TRP A 73 12.57 16.45 3.53
CA TRP A 73 12.68 15.26 4.42
C TRP A 73 12.69 15.59 5.91
N LYS A 74 13.16 16.80 6.25
CA LYS A 74 13.24 17.29 7.63
C LYS A 74 12.01 18.11 8.05
N ASP A 75 11.00 18.22 7.19
CA ASP A 75 9.77 18.96 7.51
C ASP A 75 9.00 18.21 8.61
N PRO A 76 8.65 18.86 9.73
CA PRO A 76 7.93 18.22 10.83
C PRO A 76 6.56 17.69 10.41
N LEU A 77 5.89 18.31 9.43
CA LEU A 77 4.62 17.83 8.91
C LEU A 77 4.78 16.51 8.15
N VAL A 78 5.87 16.39 7.36
CA VAL A 78 6.21 15.13 6.67
C VAL A 78 6.49 14.04 7.69
N GLY A 79 7.32 14.32 8.71
CA GLY A 79 7.60 13.39 9.80
C GLY A 79 6.36 12.94 10.55
N LEU A 80 5.48 13.88 10.90
CA LEU A 80 4.20 13.59 11.58
C LEU A 80 3.31 12.67 10.75
N HIS A 81 3.11 12.96 9.46
CA HIS A 81 2.24 12.16 8.61
C HIS A 81 2.80 10.76 8.37
N VAL A 82 4.13 10.61 8.26
CA VAL A 82 4.78 9.30 8.16
C VAL A 82 4.63 8.52 9.46
N ALA A 83 4.88 9.14 10.61
CA ALA A 83 4.79 8.48 11.91
C ALA A 83 3.36 8.04 12.24
N VAL A 84 2.39 8.95 12.14
CA VAL A 84 0.98 8.65 12.46
C VAL A 84 0.39 7.68 11.43
N GLY A 85 0.70 7.84 10.14
CA GLY A 85 0.30 6.89 9.11
C GLY A 85 0.89 5.50 9.36
N GLY A 86 2.19 5.43 9.70
CA GLY A 86 2.87 4.18 10.04
C GLY A 86 2.27 3.48 11.25
N LEU A 87 1.99 4.22 12.33
CA LEU A 87 1.30 3.68 13.52
C LEU A 87 -0.09 3.14 13.18
N ALA A 88 -0.85 3.85 12.34
CA ALA A 88 -2.14 3.36 11.86
C ALA A 88 -2.00 2.06 11.05
N GLY A 89 -0.95 1.94 10.22
CA GLY A 89 -0.65 0.72 9.49
C GLY A 89 -0.32 -0.46 10.40
N ILE A 90 0.50 -0.23 11.44
CA ILE A 90 0.80 -1.24 12.47
C ILE A 90 -0.49 -1.64 13.21
N LEU A 91 -1.34 -0.69 13.58
CA LEU A 91 -2.62 -0.97 14.22
C LEU A 91 -3.52 -1.84 13.33
N CYS A 92 -3.58 -1.55 12.03
CA CYS A 92 -4.30 -2.39 11.06
C CYS A 92 -3.73 -3.83 11.03
N SER A 93 -2.40 -4.00 11.13
CA SER A 93 -1.79 -5.32 11.20
C SER A 93 -2.18 -6.06 12.48
N VAL A 94 -2.15 -5.38 13.63
CA VAL A 94 -2.61 -5.97 14.91
C VAL A 94 -4.06 -6.44 14.82
N ILE A 95 -4.95 -5.63 14.21
CA ILE A 95 -6.34 -6.00 13.99
C ILE A 95 -6.44 -7.23 13.06
N ALA A 96 -5.65 -7.29 12.00
CA ALA A 96 -5.59 -8.43 11.11
C ALA A 96 -5.13 -9.71 11.81
N TYR A 97 -4.14 -9.61 12.70
CA TYR A 97 -3.70 -10.72 13.54
C TYR A 97 -4.76 -11.15 14.56
N ALA A 98 -5.39 -10.20 15.24
CA ALA A 98 -6.48 -10.49 16.17
C ALA A 98 -7.62 -11.25 15.49
N HIS A 99 -7.95 -10.87 14.25
CA HIS A 99 -8.91 -11.61 13.43
C HIS A 99 -8.48 -13.07 13.22
N ARG A 100 -7.24 -13.32 12.83
CA ARG A 100 -6.72 -14.69 12.61
C ARG A 100 -6.73 -15.53 13.88
N LEU A 101 -6.34 -14.93 15.02
CA LEU A 101 -6.33 -15.62 16.31
C LEU A 101 -7.75 -15.89 16.85
N SER A 102 -8.73 -15.08 16.50
CA SER A 102 -10.12 -15.26 16.94
C SER A 102 -10.86 -16.37 16.16
N ALA A 103 -10.46 -16.66 14.93
CA ALA A 103 -11.13 -17.63 14.07
C ALA A 103 -11.27 -19.04 14.71
N PRO A 104 -10.21 -19.65 15.29
CA PRO A 104 -10.32 -20.95 15.95
C PRO A 104 -11.21 -20.92 17.20
N LEU A 105 -11.28 -19.77 17.92
CA LEU A 105 -12.08 -19.61 19.12
C LEU A 105 -13.59 -19.64 18.85
N ILE A 106 -13.98 -19.28 17.63
CA ILE A 106 -15.39 -19.30 17.18
C ILE A 106 -15.70 -20.48 16.25
N GLY A 107 -14.78 -21.48 16.18
CA GLY A 107 -14.98 -22.69 15.38
C GLY A 107 -14.95 -22.47 13.87
N VAL A 108 -14.35 -21.39 13.39
CA VAL A 108 -14.21 -21.06 11.97
C VAL A 108 -12.77 -21.33 11.52
N PRO A 109 -12.55 -21.91 10.33
CA PRO A 109 -11.20 -22.08 9.82
C PRO A 109 -10.50 -20.70 9.68
N PRO A 110 -9.19 -20.60 9.98
CA PRO A 110 -8.47 -19.36 9.83
C PRO A 110 -8.53 -18.89 8.37
N GLY A 111 -8.90 -17.63 8.17
CA GLY A 111 -8.99 -17.01 6.84
C GLY A 111 -7.63 -16.97 6.12
N VAL A 112 -7.68 -16.75 4.81
CA VAL A 112 -6.48 -16.61 3.97
C VAL A 112 -5.61 -15.46 4.49
N PRO A 113 -4.26 -15.60 4.51
CA PRO A 113 -3.37 -14.52 4.91
C PRO A 113 -3.62 -13.23 4.13
N TRP A 114 -3.53 -12.08 4.80
CA TRP A 114 -3.80 -10.77 4.20
C TRP A 114 -2.76 -10.36 3.15
N ILE A 115 -1.62 -10.99 3.17
CA ILE A 115 -0.52 -10.74 2.24
C ILE A 115 -0.14 -12.05 1.57
N ASP A 116 0.34 -11.89 0.35
CA ASP A 116 0.87 -12.94 -0.48
C ASP A 116 1.86 -13.81 0.30
N PRO A 117 1.51 -15.08 0.59
CA PRO A 117 2.38 -15.98 1.33
C PRO A 117 3.73 -16.20 0.64
N GLU A 118 3.82 -16.00 -0.68
CA GLU A 118 5.08 -16.10 -1.43
C GLU A 118 6.11 -15.08 -0.93
N ARG A 119 5.68 -13.88 -0.52
CA ARG A 119 6.61 -12.86 0.02
C ARG A 119 7.22 -13.28 1.34
N GLY A 120 6.44 -13.88 2.23
CA GLY A 120 6.94 -14.41 3.49
C GLY A 120 7.99 -15.49 3.27
N VAL A 121 7.74 -16.41 2.32
CA VAL A 121 8.71 -17.47 1.96
C VAL A 121 9.99 -16.88 1.36
N LEU A 122 9.89 -15.85 0.51
CA LEU A 122 11.06 -15.18 -0.07
C LEU A 122 11.93 -14.52 1.00
N VAL A 123 11.33 -13.95 2.05
CA VAL A 123 12.09 -13.37 3.18
C VAL A 123 12.90 -14.43 3.92
N LEU A 124 12.36 -15.63 4.09
CA LEU A 124 13.05 -16.76 4.72
C LEU A 124 14.22 -17.30 3.87
N GLY A 125 14.27 -16.96 2.59
CA GLY A 125 15.36 -17.34 1.67
C GLY A 125 16.69 -16.65 1.97
N GLY A 126 16.76 -15.71 2.92
CA GLY A 126 17.97 -15.03 3.35
C GLY A 126 17.95 -13.50 3.16
N PRO A 127 19.06 -12.81 3.47
CA PRO A 127 19.09 -11.35 3.49
C PRO A 127 18.91 -10.71 2.11
N VAL A 128 19.39 -11.34 1.06
CA VAL A 128 19.29 -10.79 -0.32
C VAL A 128 17.84 -10.79 -0.81
N PRO A 129 17.09 -11.90 -0.79
CA PRO A 129 15.66 -11.89 -1.09
C PRO A 129 14.85 -10.98 -0.15
N ALA A 130 15.19 -10.92 1.14
CA ALA A 130 14.55 -10.03 2.09
C ALA A 130 14.67 -8.55 1.69
N LEU A 131 15.84 -8.10 1.23
CA LEU A 131 16.04 -6.78 0.66
C LEU A 131 15.20 -6.56 -0.61
N GLY A 132 15.14 -7.56 -1.48
CA GLY A 132 14.29 -7.51 -2.67
C GLY A 132 12.82 -7.29 -2.34
N VAL A 133 12.30 -7.99 -1.35
CA VAL A 133 10.93 -7.79 -0.83
C VAL A 133 10.78 -6.39 -0.25
N ALA A 134 11.73 -5.92 0.58
CA ALA A 134 11.70 -4.60 1.19
C ALA A 134 11.62 -3.47 0.14
N PHE A 135 12.45 -3.52 -0.91
CA PHE A 135 12.37 -2.56 -2.02
C PHE A 135 11.05 -2.65 -2.79
N GLY A 136 10.43 -3.83 -2.89
CA GLY A 136 9.15 -4.03 -3.56
C GLY A 136 7.94 -3.48 -2.79
N ILE A 137 8.03 -3.33 -1.45
CA ILE A 137 6.94 -2.82 -0.63
C ILE A 137 6.61 -1.36 -0.97
N LEU A 138 7.61 -0.51 -1.21
CA LEU A 138 7.39 0.91 -1.48
C LEU A 138 6.55 1.18 -2.74
N PRO A 139 6.91 0.67 -3.94
CA PRO A 139 6.08 0.88 -5.13
C PRO A 139 4.70 0.23 -5.02
N TYR A 140 4.59 -0.88 -4.29
CA TYR A 140 3.32 -1.51 -4.00
C TYR A 140 2.45 -0.61 -3.13
N ALA A 141 2.95 -0.11 -2.00
CA ALA A 141 2.23 0.78 -1.10
C ALA A 141 1.82 2.10 -1.79
N ALA A 142 2.72 2.69 -2.58
CA ALA A 142 2.43 3.90 -3.35
C ALA A 142 1.31 3.68 -4.38
N ARG A 143 1.32 2.55 -5.08
CA ARG A 143 0.28 2.18 -6.05
C ARG A 143 -1.08 2.02 -5.39
N PHE A 144 -1.15 1.32 -4.26
CA PHE A 144 -2.38 1.19 -3.47
C PHE A 144 -2.86 2.53 -2.92
N GLY A 145 -1.95 3.34 -2.38
CA GLY A 145 -2.28 4.67 -1.86
C GLY A 145 -2.90 5.58 -2.94
N VAL A 146 -2.33 5.59 -4.15
CA VAL A 146 -2.87 6.35 -5.29
C VAL A 146 -4.23 5.79 -5.75
N ALA A 147 -4.36 4.47 -5.84
CA ALA A 147 -5.63 3.84 -6.22
C ALA A 147 -6.75 4.12 -5.21
N PHE A 148 -6.45 4.05 -3.92
CA PHE A 148 -7.38 4.38 -2.84
C PHE A 148 -7.78 5.86 -2.87
N LEU A 149 -6.83 6.75 -3.08
CA LEU A 149 -7.10 8.17 -3.21
C LEU A 149 -7.97 8.47 -4.45
N LEU A 150 -7.69 7.82 -5.59
CA LEU A 150 -8.51 7.94 -6.80
C LEU A 150 -9.96 7.53 -6.54
N ALA A 151 -10.18 6.37 -5.92
CA ALA A 151 -11.52 5.89 -5.59
C ALA A 151 -12.27 6.89 -4.69
N LEU A 152 -11.59 7.44 -3.67
CA LEU A 152 -12.18 8.43 -2.78
C LEU A 152 -12.51 9.74 -3.51
N VAL A 153 -11.64 10.20 -4.41
CA VAL A 153 -11.89 11.41 -5.24
C VAL A 153 -13.10 11.21 -6.15
N ILE A 154 -13.23 10.05 -6.79
CA ILE A 154 -14.40 9.72 -7.61
C ILE A 154 -15.69 9.79 -6.77
N LEU A 155 -15.69 9.21 -5.58
CA LEU A 155 -16.83 9.27 -4.68
C LEU A 155 -17.14 10.71 -4.22
N MET A 156 -16.12 11.53 -3.98
CA MET A 156 -16.30 12.95 -3.66
C MET A 156 -16.93 13.75 -4.83
N LEU A 157 -16.58 13.43 -6.06
CA LEU A 157 -17.19 14.05 -7.24
C LEU A 157 -18.67 13.68 -7.37
N ILE A 158 -19.03 12.42 -7.06
CA ILE A 158 -20.42 11.94 -7.14
C ILE A 158 -21.28 12.52 -6.01
N PHE A 159 -20.83 12.37 -4.77
CA PHE A 159 -21.64 12.68 -3.59
C PHE A 159 -21.51 14.13 -3.08
N ARG A 160 -20.50 14.88 -3.55
CA ARG A 160 -20.24 16.29 -3.21
C ARG A 160 -20.09 16.59 -1.71
N LYS A 161 -20.27 15.60 -0.81
CA LYS A 161 -20.11 15.71 0.65
C LYS A 161 -18.97 14.80 1.10
N ARG A 162 -17.91 15.37 1.70
CA ARG A 162 -16.70 14.65 2.11
C ARG A 162 -17.01 13.50 3.08
N TRP A 163 -17.84 13.73 4.08
CA TRP A 163 -18.16 12.69 5.06
C TRP A 163 -18.92 11.52 4.44
N LEU A 164 -19.87 11.78 3.52
CA LEU A 164 -20.65 10.76 2.84
C LEU A 164 -19.76 9.94 1.91
N ALA A 165 -18.88 10.59 1.15
CA ALA A 165 -17.90 9.91 0.31
C ALA A 165 -16.97 9.02 1.14
N ALA A 166 -16.49 9.49 2.28
CA ALA A 166 -15.63 8.72 3.19
C ALA A 166 -16.35 7.50 3.77
N THR A 167 -17.60 7.64 4.21
CA THR A 167 -18.40 6.52 4.75
C THR A 167 -18.70 5.47 3.68
N ILE A 168 -19.11 5.91 2.50
CA ILE A 168 -19.37 5.00 1.38
C ILE A 168 -18.06 4.31 0.94
N TYR A 169 -16.95 5.05 0.91
CA TYR A 169 -15.66 4.49 0.58
C TYR A 169 -15.25 3.37 1.55
N ALA A 170 -15.37 3.59 2.87
CA ALA A 170 -15.10 2.56 3.87
C ALA A 170 -16.01 1.34 3.71
N ALA A 171 -17.30 1.55 3.45
CA ALA A 171 -18.24 0.46 3.21
C ALA A 171 -17.91 -0.34 1.94
N VAL A 172 -17.63 0.33 0.83
CA VAL A 172 -17.23 -0.31 -0.43
C VAL A 172 -15.93 -1.09 -0.26
N GLN A 173 -14.93 -0.51 0.39
CA GLN A 173 -13.67 -1.18 0.67
C GLN A 173 -13.86 -2.45 1.51
N THR A 174 -14.66 -2.37 2.57
CA THR A 174 -15.02 -3.53 3.41
C THR A 174 -15.69 -4.63 2.58
N THR A 175 -16.69 -4.27 1.77
CA THR A 175 -17.44 -5.21 0.94
C THR A 175 -16.55 -5.86 -0.11
N LEU A 176 -15.73 -5.09 -0.82
CA LEU A 176 -14.80 -5.63 -1.82
C LEU A 176 -13.80 -6.62 -1.22
N TRP A 177 -13.28 -6.31 -0.03
CA TRP A 177 -12.35 -7.22 0.64
C TRP A 177 -13.03 -8.52 1.09
N MET A 178 -14.26 -8.45 1.60
CA MET A 178 -15.02 -9.63 1.98
C MET A 178 -15.37 -10.51 0.78
N LEU A 179 -15.81 -9.91 -0.32
CA LEU A 179 -16.13 -10.64 -1.55
C LEU A 179 -14.90 -11.31 -2.17
N SER A 180 -13.72 -10.69 -2.06
CA SER A 180 -12.49 -11.23 -2.64
C SER A 180 -11.88 -12.38 -1.82
N ARG A 181 -12.24 -12.52 -0.55
CA ARG A 181 -11.62 -13.48 0.38
C ARG A 181 -12.49 -14.67 0.74
N GLY A 182 -13.81 -14.51 0.69
CA GLY A 182 -14.74 -15.57 1.11
C GLY A 182 -14.65 -15.88 2.62
N ASP A 183 -14.20 -14.92 3.43
CA ASP A 183 -14.01 -15.07 4.87
C ASP A 183 -15.37 -15.18 5.61
N SER A 184 -15.33 -15.62 6.87
CA SER A 184 -16.51 -15.77 7.70
C SER A 184 -17.24 -14.44 7.98
N PRO A 185 -18.55 -14.47 8.33
CA PRO A 185 -19.29 -13.25 8.69
C PRO A 185 -18.66 -12.44 9.84
N ALA A 186 -17.95 -13.09 10.77
CA ALA A 186 -17.25 -12.41 11.85
C ALA A 186 -16.12 -11.49 11.34
N SER A 187 -15.56 -11.78 10.16
CA SER A 187 -14.52 -10.98 9.52
C SER A 187 -14.96 -9.56 9.16
N TRP A 188 -16.27 -9.33 8.98
CA TRP A 188 -16.80 -8.01 8.64
C TRP A 188 -16.42 -6.92 9.66
N ILE A 189 -16.42 -7.25 10.95
CA ILE A 189 -16.08 -6.28 12.01
C ILE A 189 -14.61 -5.85 11.87
N PHE A 190 -13.71 -6.81 11.70
CA PHE A 190 -12.27 -6.54 11.56
C PHE A 190 -11.96 -5.79 10.27
N MET A 191 -12.58 -6.19 9.16
CA MET A 191 -12.43 -5.52 7.87
C MET A 191 -12.98 -4.09 7.89
N ALA A 192 -14.15 -3.87 8.50
CA ALA A 192 -14.73 -2.55 8.68
C ALA A 192 -13.84 -1.65 9.55
N ALA A 193 -13.20 -2.19 10.59
CA ALA A 193 -12.25 -1.45 11.42
C ALA A 193 -11.04 -1.00 10.61
N VAL A 194 -10.40 -1.90 9.85
CA VAL A 194 -9.25 -1.58 8.99
C VAL A 194 -9.63 -0.58 7.89
N ALA A 195 -10.78 -0.78 7.22
CA ALA A 195 -11.28 0.15 6.21
C ALA A 195 -11.58 1.54 6.79
N SER A 196 -12.11 1.61 8.00
CA SER A 196 -12.38 2.88 8.70
C SER A 196 -11.09 3.60 9.07
N ILE A 197 -10.10 2.89 9.61
CA ILE A 197 -8.79 3.45 9.95
C ILE A 197 -8.09 3.97 8.69
N SER A 198 -8.01 3.18 7.62
CA SER A 198 -7.38 3.60 6.36
C SER A 198 -8.08 4.82 5.74
N THR A 199 -9.41 4.88 5.82
CA THR A 199 -10.19 6.03 5.36
C THR A 199 -9.92 7.27 6.22
N LEU A 200 -9.86 7.13 7.55
CA LEU A 200 -9.51 8.23 8.46
C LEU A 200 -8.10 8.75 8.18
N VAL A 201 -7.15 7.87 7.95
CA VAL A 201 -5.77 8.24 7.63
C VAL A 201 -5.71 9.07 6.35
N VAL A 202 -6.35 8.66 5.27
CA VAL A 202 -6.34 9.44 4.02
C VAL A 202 -7.07 10.77 4.16
N VAL A 203 -8.18 10.81 4.92
CA VAL A 203 -8.96 12.03 5.13
C VAL A 203 -8.22 13.05 5.99
N ARG A 204 -7.44 12.61 6.98
CA ARG A 204 -6.75 13.50 7.95
C ARG A 204 -5.30 13.79 7.59
N LEU A 205 -4.57 12.82 7.07
CA LEU A 205 -3.13 12.89 6.81
C LEU A 205 -2.80 12.94 5.30
N GLY A 206 -3.77 12.73 4.44
CA GLY A 206 -3.59 12.76 3.00
C GLY A 206 -2.83 11.56 2.44
N LEU A 207 -2.29 11.74 1.22
CA LEU A 207 -1.62 10.68 0.46
C LEU A 207 -0.41 10.12 1.20
N LEU A 208 0.43 10.97 1.79
CA LEU A 208 1.65 10.52 2.46
C LEU A 208 1.34 9.64 3.67
N GLY A 209 0.36 10.04 4.49
CA GLY A 209 -0.10 9.24 5.63
C GLY A 209 -0.65 7.89 5.21
N LEU A 210 -1.43 7.85 4.12
CA LEU A 210 -1.97 6.60 3.59
C LEU A 210 -0.86 5.68 3.04
N VAL A 211 0.06 6.22 2.23
CA VAL A 211 1.19 5.43 1.68
C VAL A 211 2.06 4.86 2.79
N SER A 212 2.38 5.66 3.81
CA SER A 212 3.15 5.17 4.97
C SER A 212 2.36 4.12 5.76
N GLY A 213 1.06 4.31 5.97
CA GLY A 213 0.20 3.32 6.61
C GLY A 213 0.19 1.98 5.88
N VAL A 214 -0.01 2.00 4.57
CA VAL A 214 0.02 0.78 3.74
C VAL A 214 1.42 0.14 3.75
N LEU A 215 2.49 0.95 3.69
CA LEU A 215 3.87 0.46 3.73
C LEU A 215 4.14 -0.29 5.04
N PHE A 216 3.81 0.31 6.20
CA PHE A 216 4.03 -0.32 7.50
C PHE A 216 3.10 -1.53 7.72
N PHE A 217 1.86 -1.46 7.25
CA PHE A 217 0.95 -2.61 7.26
C PHE A 217 1.53 -3.81 6.52
N ILE A 218 2.03 -3.59 5.28
CA ILE A 218 2.62 -4.65 4.48
C ILE A 218 3.92 -5.14 5.11
N ALA A 219 4.80 -4.24 5.55
CA ALA A 219 6.05 -4.62 6.17
C ALA A 219 5.81 -5.51 7.39
N THR A 220 4.99 -5.07 8.35
CA THR A 220 4.68 -5.85 9.56
C THR A 220 4.02 -7.19 9.23
N SER A 221 3.14 -7.26 8.22
CA SER A 221 2.47 -8.50 7.84
C SER A 221 3.34 -9.45 7.00
N THR A 222 4.44 -8.96 6.41
CA THR A 222 5.36 -9.78 5.61
C THR A 222 6.46 -10.41 6.47
N TYR A 223 6.91 -9.69 7.53
CA TYR A 223 8.01 -10.14 8.38
C TYR A 223 7.55 -10.79 9.70
N SER A 224 6.27 -10.97 9.91
CA SER A 224 5.68 -11.66 11.07
C SER A 224 5.03 -12.96 10.69
#